data_48e9a68c5469e8b09b87e09fe774549b
#
_entry.id   48e9a68c5469e8b09b87e09fe774549b
#
_cell.length_a   1.000
_cell.length_b   1.000
_cell.length_c   1.000
_cell.angle_alpha   90.00
_cell.angle_beta   90.00
_cell.angle_gamma   90.00
#
_symmetry.space_group_name_H-M   'P 1'
#
loop_
_entity.id
_entity.type
_entity.pdbx_description
1 polymer ?
#
loop_
_entity_poly.entity_id
_entity_poly.type
_entity_poly.pdbx_seq_one_letter_code
_entity_poly.pdbx_strand_id
1 'polypeptide(L)'
;MKNSLRLFTLSGALQVTLAATMLAATPAQEKAFTDKYKTALEGKDTATLEGFLYTQGSDPQALEFYKMMQSGAAGEKITSIELVNLTPEDLKKATSPMDGPTGKVCLNLKPTKKLVIKVEQKDANGSSSNSSENFVAEKDGKFVIPVPGPCK
;
A
#
# COMPACT_ATOMS: atom_id res chain seq x y z
N MET A 1 -34.07 29.35 62.80
CA MET A 1 -33.96 28.01 62.16
C MET A 1 -33.85 28.21 60.66
N LYS A 2 -32.61 28.10 60.08
CA LYS A 2 -32.35 28.32 58.64
C LYS A 2 -31.92 27.00 58.07
N ASN A 3 -32.79 26.40 57.26
CA ASN A 3 -32.44 25.18 56.48
C ASN A 3 -31.76 25.58 55.20
N SER A 4 -30.47 25.24 55.07
CA SER A 4 -29.71 25.37 53.83
C SER A 4 -29.83 24.08 53.02
N LEU A 5 -30.55 24.14 51.92
CA LEU A 5 -30.70 23.08 50.95
C LEU A 5 -29.46 23.10 50.01
N ARG A 6 -28.57 22.10 50.11
CA ARG A 6 -27.44 21.95 49.21
C ARG A 6 -27.88 21.16 47.98
N LEU A 7 -27.88 21.86 46.86
CA LEU A 7 -28.11 21.26 45.53
C LEU A 7 -26.81 20.59 45.06
N PHE A 8 -26.81 19.25 44.96
CA PHE A 8 -25.73 18.50 44.32
C PHE A 8 -26.02 18.44 42.83
N THR A 9 -25.25 19.18 42.02
CA THR A 9 -25.24 19.03 40.59
C THR A 9 -24.30 17.88 40.19
N LEU A 10 -24.90 16.77 39.77
CA LEU A 10 -24.18 15.64 39.16
C LEU A 10 -23.88 16.01 37.69
N SER A 11 -22.64 16.46 37.40
CA SER A 11 -22.13 16.58 36.03
C SER A 11 -21.67 15.22 35.55
N GLY A 12 -22.54 14.50 34.84
CA GLY A 12 -22.20 13.29 34.11
C GLY A 12 -21.43 13.66 32.82
N ALA A 13 -20.10 13.49 32.80
CA ALA A 13 -19.31 13.58 31.59
C ALA A 13 -19.57 12.34 30.73
N LEU A 14 -20.34 12.51 29.65
CA LEU A 14 -20.56 11.50 28.63
C LEU A 14 -19.27 11.38 27.78
N GLN A 15 -18.41 10.42 28.11
CA GLN A 15 -17.24 10.09 27.27
C GLN A 15 -17.73 9.32 26.05
N VAL A 16 -17.85 10.00 24.92
CA VAL A 16 -18.04 9.37 23.61
C VAL A 16 -16.69 8.80 23.16
N THR A 17 -16.48 7.51 23.41
CA THR A 17 -15.37 6.77 22.81
C THR A 17 -15.66 6.58 21.33
N LEU A 18 -15.02 7.40 20.46
CA LEU A 18 -14.97 7.16 19.04
C LEU A 18 -14.13 5.89 18.80
N ALA A 19 -14.78 4.76 18.68
CA ALA A 19 -14.16 3.57 18.13
C ALA A 19 -13.90 3.85 16.64
N ALA A 20 -12.63 4.11 16.28
CA ALA A 20 -12.21 4.16 14.90
C ALA A 20 -12.35 2.74 14.33
N THR A 21 -13.51 2.44 13.76
CA THR A 21 -13.68 1.27 12.90
C THR A 21 -12.73 1.44 11.71
N MET A 22 -11.68 0.62 11.64
CA MET A 22 -10.90 0.48 10.40
C MET A 22 -11.85 -0.13 9.36
N LEU A 23 -12.49 0.74 8.58
CA LEU A 23 -13.27 0.29 7.44
C LEU A 23 -12.28 -0.28 6.41
N ALA A 24 -12.48 -1.53 6.03
CA ALA A 24 -11.79 -2.12 4.89
C ALA A 24 -12.04 -1.23 3.64
N ALA A 25 -11.02 -1.13 2.79
CA ALA A 25 -11.13 -0.32 1.59
C ALA A 25 -12.32 -0.74 0.73
N THR A 26 -13.00 0.24 0.17
CA THR A 26 -14.16 0.02 -0.69
C THR A 26 -13.72 -0.32 -2.12
N PRO A 27 -14.56 -1.01 -2.92
CA PRO A 27 -14.28 -1.25 -4.34
C PRO A 27 -14.01 0.04 -5.13
N ALA A 28 -14.62 1.15 -4.73
CA ALA A 28 -14.37 2.45 -5.35
C ALA A 28 -12.94 2.97 -5.07
N GLN A 29 -12.42 2.75 -3.86
CA GLN A 29 -11.04 3.10 -3.50
C GLN A 29 -10.03 2.19 -4.21
N GLU A 30 -10.33 0.89 -4.35
CA GLU A 30 -9.50 -0.05 -5.10
C GLU A 30 -9.40 0.38 -6.57
N LYS A 31 -10.55 0.71 -7.19
CA LYS A 31 -10.57 1.20 -8.56
C LYS A 31 -9.82 2.53 -8.73
N ALA A 32 -10.01 3.47 -7.83
CA ALA A 32 -9.31 4.76 -7.88
C ALA A 32 -7.79 4.59 -7.78
N PHE A 33 -7.31 3.65 -6.95
CA PHE A 33 -5.89 3.32 -6.84
C PHE A 33 -5.36 2.72 -8.15
N THR A 34 -6.02 1.69 -8.69
CA THR A 34 -5.59 1.03 -9.93
C THR A 34 -5.63 1.97 -11.13
N ASP A 35 -6.66 2.81 -11.27
CA ASP A 35 -6.76 3.81 -12.34
C ASP A 35 -5.63 4.84 -12.26
N LYS A 36 -5.34 5.35 -11.06
CA LYS A 36 -4.26 6.32 -10.83
C LYS A 36 -2.90 5.70 -11.12
N TYR A 37 -2.68 4.46 -10.66
CA TYR A 37 -1.43 3.74 -10.91
C TYR A 37 -1.23 3.50 -12.41
N LYS A 38 -2.27 3.03 -13.11
CA LYS A 38 -2.24 2.84 -14.57
C LYS A 38 -1.90 4.13 -15.30
N THR A 39 -2.60 5.22 -14.99
CA THR A 39 -2.37 6.52 -15.61
C THR A 39 -0.93 7.00 -15.42
N ALA A 40 -0.39 6.86 -14.20
CA ALA A 40 0.97 7.25 -13.89
C ALA A 40 2.00 6.39 -14.65
N LEU A 41 1.77 5.06 -14.71
CA LEU A 41 2.69 4.15 -15.40
C LEU A 41 2.72 4.41 -16.90
N GLU A 42 1.56 4.46 -17.58
CA GLU A 42 1.46 4.72 -19.01
C GLU A 42 1.93 6.14 -19.37
N GLY A 43 1.70 7.12 -18.49
CA GLY A 43 2.10 8.52 -18.64
C GLY A 43 3.56 8.83 -18.29
N LYS A 44 4.33 7.86 -17.84
CA LYS A 44 5.72 8.03 -17.33
C LYS A 44 5.83 9.02 -16.16
N ASP A 45 4.77 9.12 -15.36
CA ASP A 45 4.76 9.96 -14.17
C ASP A 45 5.43 9.23 -12.99
N THR A 46 6.75 9.22 -13.00
CA THR A 46 7.57 8.55 -11.98
C THR A 46 7.35 9.14 -10.58
N ALA A 47 7.08 10.45 -10.48
CA ALA A 47 6.81 11.09 -9.19
C ALA A 47 5.53 10.54 -8.54
N THR A 48 4.47 10.35 -9.32
CA THR A 48 3.24 9.71 -8.82
C THR A 48 3.48 8.24 -8.48
N LEU A 49 4.26 7.50 -9.29
CA LEU A 49 4.59 6.09 -9.01
C LEU A 49 5.39 5.96 -7.71
N GLU A 50 6.41 6.78 -7.50
CA GLU A 50 7.17 6.81 -6.26
C GLU A 50 6.31 7.20 -5.05
N GLY A 51 5.31 8.06 -5.26
CA GLY A 51 4.34 8.46 -4.24
C GLY A 51 3.46 7.32 -3.70
N PHE A 52 3.41 6.17 -4.37
CA PHE A 52 2.77 4.97 -3.84
C PHE A 52 3.65 4.18 -2.89
N LEU A 53 4.98 4.41 -2.88
CA LEU A 53 5.89 3.68 -2.00
C LEU A 53 5.73 4.16 -0.55
N TYR A 54 5.59 3.21 0.37
CA TYR A 54 5.60 3.51 1.80
C TYR A 54 7.04 3.52 2.30
N THR A 55 7.56 4.70 2.56
CA THR A 55 8.99 4.92 2.82
C THR A 55 9.36 4.90 4.30
N GLN A 56 8.38 5.00 5.21
CA GLN A 56 8.67 5.02 6.65
C GLN A 56 9.25 3.69 7.12
N GLY A 57 10.49 3.73 7.62
CA GLY A 57 11.20 2.55 8.11
C GLY A 57 11.70 1.63 6.99
N SER A 58 11.78 2.12 5.74
CA SER A 58 12.41 1.38 4.64
C SER A 58 13.93 1.38 4.77
N ASP A 59 14.57 0.33 4.25
CA ASP A 59 15.99 0.34 3.98
C ASP A 59 16.28 1.28 2.80
N PRO A 60 17.29 2.17 2.88
CA PRO A 60 17.58 3.14 1.82
C PRO A 60 17.90 2.48 0.47
N GLN A 61 18.64 1.38 0.47
CA GLN A 61 19.01 0.68 -0.78
C GLN A 61 17.80 -0.05 -1.38
N ALA A 62 16.96 -0.65 -0.53
CA ALA A 62 15.70 -1.24 -0.97
C ALA A 62 14.77 -0.17 -1.57
N LEU A 63 14.69 1.01 -0.97
CA LEU A 63 13.89 2.12 -1.48
C LEU A 63 14.36 2.56 -2.87
N GLU A 64 15.65 2.77 -3.06
CA GLU A 64 16.19 3.14 -4.38
C GLU A 64 15.96 2.06 -5.42
N PHE A 65 16.07 0.78 -5.05
CA PHE A 65 15.74 -0.32 -5.95
C PHE A 65 14.24 -0.30 -6.36
N TYR A 66 13.33 -0.05 -5.42
CA TYR A 66 11.89 0.04 -5.72
C TYR A 66 11.58 1.24 -6.63
N LYS A 67 12.21 2.40 -6.41
CA LYS A 67 12.08 3.56 -7.30
C LYS A 67 12.59 3.23 -8.71
N MET A 68 13.72 2.57 -8.82
CA MET A 68 14.28 2.15 -10.10
C MET A 68 13.33 1.18 -10.84
N MET A 69 12.73 0.21 -10.14
CA MET A 69 11.73 -0.68 -10.74
C MET A 69 10.50 0.07 -11.24
N GLN A 70 9.98 1.03 -10.46
CA GLN A 70 8.84 1.86 -10.86
C GLN A 70 9.18 2.68 -12.12
N SER A 71 10.36 3.28 -12.16
CA SER A 71 10.82 4.08 -13.31
C SER A 71 11.06 3.21 -14.55
N GLY A 72 11.62 2.01 -14.36
CA GLY A 72 11.90 1.08 -15.46
C GLY A 72 10.66 0.56 -16.19
N ALA A 73 9.55 0.42 -15.46
CA ALA A 73 8.27 0.02 -16.03
C ALA A 73 7.47 1.19 -16.62
N ALA A 74 7.88 2.43 -16.40
CA ALA A 74 7.15 3.61 -16.83
C ALA A 74 7.09 3.75 -18.36
N GLY A 75 5.88 3.93 -18.89
CA GLY A 75 5.61 4.06 -20.32
C GLY A 75 5.21 2.76 -21.02
N GLU A 76 5.15 1.66 -20.29
CA GLU A 76 4.59 0.42 -20.82
C GLU A 76 3.07 0.49 -20.93
N LYS A 77 2.52 -0.11 -21.99
CA LYS A 77 1.07 -0.17 -22.16
C LYS A 77 0.47 -1.30 -21.33
N ILE A 78 -0.39 -0.94 -20.40
CA ILE A 78 -1.07 -1.90 -19.52
C ILE A 78 -2.26 -2.53 -20.25
N THR A 79 -2.28 -3.86 -20.33
CA THR A 79 -3.41 -4.65 -20.84
C THR A 79 -4.38 -5.06 -19.75
N SER A 80 -3.87 -5.31 -18.53
CA SER A 80 -4.69 -5.58 -17.35
C SER A 80 -3.99 -5.05 -16.09
N ILE A 81 -4.75 -4.50 -15.17
CA ILE A 81 -4.33 -4.11 -13.84
C ILE A 81 -5.42 -4.47 -12.84
N GLU A 82 -5.07 -5.25 -11.84
CA GLU A 82 -6.02 -5.78 -10.87
C GLU A 82 -5.44 -5.75 -9.45
N LEU A 83 -6.28 -5.41 -8.49
CA LEU A 83 -5.96 -5.52 -7.07
C LEU A 83 -6.65 -6.77 -6.52
N VAL A 84 -5.86 -7.81 -6.23
CA VAL A 84 -6.37 -9.12 -5.83
C VAL A 84 -6.10 -9.42 -4.36
N ASN A 85 -6.89 -10.32 -3.78
CA ASN A 85 -6.65 -10.80 -2.42
C ASN A 85 -5.38 -11.65 -2.38
N LEU A 86 -4.70 -11.63 -1.23
CA LEU A 86 -3.52 -12.45 -1.00
C LEU A 86 -3.92 -13.93 -0.83
N THR A 87 -3.19 -14.82 -1.47
CA THR A 87 -3.23 -16.25 -1.20
C THR A 87 -2.47 -16.59 0.08
N PRO A 88 -2.65 -17.79 0.66
CA PRO A 88 -1.83 -18.22 1.80
C PRO A 88 -0.32 -18.23 1.49
N GLU A 89 0.06 -18.51 0.25
CA GLU A 89 1.45 -18.47 -0.21
C GLU A 89 1.97 -17.01 -0.28
N ASP A 90 1.16 -16.08 -0.79
CA ASP A 90 1.49 -14.65 -0.79
C ASP A 90 1.70 -14.13 0.63
N LEU A 91 0.83 -14.52 1.57
CA LEU A 91 0.96 -14.15 2.97
C LEU A 91 2.27 -14.68 3.58
N LYS A 92 2.63 -15.93 3.27
CA LYS A 92 3.89 -16.51 3.71
C LYS A 92 5.09 -15.74 3.15
N LYS A 93 5.10 -15.43 1.85
CA LYS A 93 6.15 -14.63 1.21
C LYS A 93 6.26 -13.24 1.84
N ALA A 94 5.12 -12.57 2.03
CA ALA A 94 5.06 -11.22 2.59
C ALA A 94 5.54 -11.09 4.04
N THR A 95 5.44 -12.17 4.82
CA THR A 95 5.84 -12.18 6.24
C THR A 95 7.20 -12.82 6.49
N SER A 96 7.80 -13.44 5.47
CA SER A 96 9.13 -14.04 5.58
C SER A 96 10.22 -12.98 5.44
N PRO A 97 11.27 -13.05 6.27
CA PRO A 97 12.46 -12.24 6.05
C PRO A 97 13.09 -12.54 4.67
N MET A 98 13.51 -11.49 4.00
CA MET A 98 14.20 -11.55 2.70
C MET A 98 15.68 -11.18 2.89
N ASP A 99 16.54 -11.67 2.01
CA ASP A 99 17.91 -11.21 1.97
C ASP A 99 17.97 -9.83 1.30
N GLY A 100 18.44 -8.84 2.04
CA GLY A 100 18.67 -7.48 1.56
C GLY A 100 20.16 -7.16 1.53
N PRO A 101 20.53 -6.01 0.94
CA PRO A 101 21.94 -5.60 0.83
C PRO A 101 22.65 -5.44 2.18
N THR A 102 21.92 -5.07 3.21
CA THR A 102 22.43 -4.79 4.56
C THR A 102 22.12 -5.90 5.55
N GLY A 103 21.55 -7.03 5.10
CA GLY A 103 21.12 -8.14 5.94
C GLY A 103 19.67 -8.54 5.71
N LYS A 104 19.05 -9.21 6.70
CA LYS A 104 17.65 -9.60 6.60
C LYS A 104 16.73 -8.38 6.70
N VAL A 105 15.84 -8.26 5.71
CA VAL A 105 14.81 -7.22 5.62
C VAL A 105 13.41 -7.83 5.61
N CYS A 106 12.44 -7.08 6.07
CA CYS A 106 11.02 -7.43 6.12
C CYS A 106 10.22 -6.28 5.51
N LEU A 107 9.03 -6.56 4.95
CA LEU A 107 8.15 -5.48 4.53
C LEU A 107 7.81 -4.55 5.71
N ASN A 108 7.91 -3.26 5.49
CA ASN A 108 7.68 -2.23 6.53
C ASN A 108 6.19 -2.03 6.89
N LEU A 109 5.29 -2.57 6.07
CA LEU A 109 3.86 -2.71 6.34
C LEU A 109 3.39 -4.12 5.98
N LYS A 110 2.40 -4.63 6.71
CA LYS A 110 1.74 -5.89 6.39
C LYS A 110 0.83 -5.69 5.18
N PRO A 111 1.05 -6.40 4.06
CA PRO A 111 0.17 -6.29 2.90
C PRO A 111 -1.22 -6.85 3.18
N THR A 112 -2.20 -6.29 2.48
CA THR A 112 -3.60 -6.74 2.49
C THR A 112 -4.06 -7.22 1.12
N LYS A 113 -3.40 -6.76 0.07
CA LYS A 113 -3.71 -7.04 -1.33
C LYS A 113 -2.42 -7.24 -2.14
N LYS A 114 -2.60 -7.68 -3.38
CA LYS A 114 -1.54 -7.78 -4.39
C LYS A 114 -2.00 -7.07 -5.66
N LEU A 115 -1.19 -6.16 -6.18
CA LEU A 115 -1.39 -5.51 -7.47
C LEU A 115 -0.76 -6.40 -8.54
N VAL A 116 -1.57 -6.86 -9.47
CA VAL A 116 -1.14 -7.66 -10.62
C VAL A 116 -1.26 -6.78 -11.87
N ILE A 117 -0.16 -6.61 -12.58
CA ILE A 117 -0.07 -5.78 -13.79
C ILE A 117 0.37 -6.65 -14.95
N LYS A 118 -0.37 -6.62 -16.05
CA LYS A 118 0.02 -7.25 -17.31
C LYS A 118 0.29 -6.16 -18.34
N VAL A 119 1.44 -6.26 -18.99
CA VAL A 119 1.83 -5.34 -20.05
C VAL A 119 2.08 -6.12 -21.34
N GLU A 120 1.80 -5.49 -22.48
CA GLU A 120 2.13 -6.00 -23.79
C GLU A 120 3.29 -5.18 -24.35
N GLN A 121 4.37 -5.86 -24.67
CA GLN A 121 5.50 -5.29 -25.40
C GLN A 121 5.45 -5.78 -26.84
N LYS A 122 5.43 -4.84 -27.80
CA LYS A 122 5.50 -5.13 -29.23
C LYS A 122 6.87 -4.71 -29.74
N ASP A 123 7.60 -5.66 -30.29
CA ASP A 123 8.86 -5.41 -30.99
C ASP A 123 8.79 -5.88 -32.45
N ALA A 124 9.88 -5.72 -33.18
CA ALA A 124 9.97 -6.13 -34.59
C ALA A 124 9.79 -7.64 -34.79
N ASN A 125 9.97 -8.46 -33.75
CA ASN A 125 9.95 -9.91 -33.81
C ASN A 125 8.61 -10.50 -33.32
N GLY A 126 7.70 -9.66 -32.78
CA GLY A 126 6.38 -10.11 -32.31
C GLY A 126 5.87 -9.34 -31.11
N SER A 127 4.89 -9.97 -30.44
CA SER A 127 4.30 -9.45 -29.20
C SER A 127 4.62 -10.39 -28.06
N SER A 128 5.12 -9.86 -26.96
CA SER A 128 5.34 -10.55 -25.70
C SER A 128 4.48 -9.93 -24.60
N SER A 129 4.00 -10.76 -23.67
CA SER A 129 3.29 -10.27 -22.47
C SER A 129 4.11 -10.55 -21.23
N ASN A 130 4.30 -9.53 -20.40
CA ASN A 130 4.93 -9.64 -19.09
C ASN A 130 3.91 -9.39 -18.00
N SER A 131 4.09 -10.06 -16.86
CA SER A 131 3.28 -9.83 -15.66
C SER A 131 4.21 -9.47 -14.51
N SER A 132 3.84 -8.42 -13.79
CA SER A 132 4.50 -8.02 -12.55
C SER A 132 3.50 -8.02 -11.40
N GLU A 133 4.00 -8.30 -10.20
CA GLU A 133 3.21 -8.36 -8.98
C GLU A 133 3.87 -7.53 -7.90
N ASN A 134 3.07 -6.70 -7.22
CA ASN A 134 3.50 -5.90 -6.09
C ASN A 134 2.59 -6.13 -4.90
N PHE A 135 3.13 -6.32 -3.72
CA PHE A 135 2.35 -6.28 -2.50
C PHE A 135 1.81 -4.88 -2.24
N VAL A 136 0.58 -4.81 -1.76
CA VAL A 136 -0.09 -3.54 -1.45
C VAL A 136 -0.66 -3.62 -0.04
N ALA A 137 -0.43 -2.59 0.74
CA ALA A 137 -0.98 -2.41 2.08
C ALA A 137 -1.98 -1.25 2.10
N GLU A 138 -2.88 -1.29 3.07
CA GLU A 138 -3.75 -0.17 3.37
C GLU A 138 -3.18 0.60 4.57
N LYS A 139 -2.98 1.89 4.41
CA LYS A 139 -2.48 2.79 5.45
C LYS A 139 -3.25 4.11 5.41
N ASP A 140 -3.89 4.45 6.53
CA ASP A 140 -4.65 5.70 6.68
C ASP A 140 -5.69 5.92 5.56
N GLY A 141 -6.41 4.84 5.18
CA GLY A 141 -7.42 4.84 4.12
C GLY A 141 -6.88 4.97 2.70
N LYS A 142 -5.57 4.74 2.50
CA LYS A 142 -4.91 4.77 1.19
C LYS A 142 -4.19 3.46 0.92
N PHE A 143 -4.13 3.08 -0.34
CA PHE A 143 -3.28 1.99 -0.79
C PHE A 143 -1.85 2.47 -1.03
N VAL A 144 -0.89 1.72 -0.50
CA VAL A 144 0.54 1.99 -0.64
C VAL A 144 1.30 0.68 -0.91
N ILE A 145 2.47 0.79 -1.51
CA ILE A 145 3.36 -0.34 -1.77
C ILE A 145 4.38 -0.41 -0.64
N PRO A 146 4.37 -1.46 0.21
CA PRO A 146 5.36 -1.64 1.26
C PRO A 146 6.76 -1.79 0.66
N VAL A 147 7.73 -1.10 1.25
CA VAL A 147 9.15 -1.22 0.89
C VAL A 147 9.87 -1.98 2.01
N PRO A 148 10.79 -2.91 1.69
CA PRO A 148 11.55 -3.60 2.72
C PRO A 148 12.35 -2.67 3.62
N GLY A 149 12.42 -3.02 4.90
CA GLY A 149 13.24 -2.35 5.90
C GLY A 149 13.76 -3.35 6.93
N PRO A 150 14.50 -2.92 7.95
CA PRO A 150 14.99 -3.82 9.00
C PRO A 150 13.84 -4.60 9.64
N CYS A 151 14.03 -5.93 9.81
CA CYS A 151 13.06 -6.75 10.54
C CYS A 151 13.00 -6.28 12.01
N LYS A 152 11.78 -6.15 12.54
CA LYS A 152 11.52 -5.78 13.94
C LYS A 152 11.40 -7.00 14.80
#